data_6d9c75af5ff627b0bc588b5193c2b6a6
#
_entry.id   6d9c75af5ff627b0bc588b5193c2b6a6
#
_cell.length_a   1.000
_cell.length_b   1.000
_cell.length_c   1.000
_cell.angle_alpha   90.00
_cell.angle_beta   90.00
_cell.angle_gamma   90.00
#
_symmetry.space_group_name_H-M   'P 1'
#
loop_
_entity.id
_entity.type
_entity.pdbx_description
1 polymer ?
#
loop_
_entity_poly.entity_id
_entity_poly.type
_entity_poly.pdbx_seq_one_letter_code
_entity_poly.pdbx_strand_id
1 'polypeptide(L)'
;HSEIGVKTRGTKVNGKLVPLNYILNSGDQVEIITSQNQKPTIQWLDYVTTARAKNKIKNVLNENIKKIGEDGREILTRKLRHLKITLNETSINELVNFFKLQTSLDLFYRVGIGAIENQQLRDYAAQKSNTLVNFFKKTIKRSPSTNDEKVHKNDDNKKFDLLVFGTEQSKLEYKLSPCCNPIP
;
A
#
# COMPACT_ATOMS: atom_id res chain seq x y z
N HIS A 1 -34.59 -13.22 13.23
CA HIS A 1 -34.80 -11.96 12.47
C HIS A 1 -33.50 -11.33 11.97
N SER A 2 -32.46 -11.20 12.80
CA SER A 2 -31.22 -10.51 12.43
C SER A 2 -30.47 -11.16 11.27
N GLU A 3 -30.47 -12.49 11.16
CA GLU A 3 -29.81 -13.22 10.07
C GLU A 3 -30.53 -13.05 8.74
N ILE A 4 -31.87 -13.11 8.77
CA ILE A 4 -32.71 -12.86 7.60
C ILE A 4 -32.55 -11.42 7.15
N GLY A 5 -32.60 -10.46 8.09
CA GLY A 5 -32.44 -9.04 7.81
C GLY A 5 -31.15 -8.68 7.06
N VAL A 6 -30.01 -9.28 7.46
CA VAL A 6 -28.71 -9.04 6.80
C VAL A 6 -28.70 -9.53 5.33
N LYS A 7 -29.47 -10.58 5.02
CA LYS A 7 -29.56 -11.19 3.70
C LYS A 7 -30.71 -10.63 2.84
N THR A 8 -31.40 -9.61 3.31
CA THR A 8 -32.57 -9.03 2.61
C THR A 8 -32.13 -8.41 1.28
N ARG A 9 -32.70 -8.86 0.18
CA ARG A 9 -32.48 -8.31 -1.16
C ARG A 9 -33.64 -7.38 -1.57
N GLY A 10 -34.83 -7.66 -1.10
CA GLY A 10 -36.04 -6.88 -1.42
C GLY A 10 -37.20 -7.28 -0.51
N THR A 11 -38.27 -6.51 -0.58
CA THR A 11 -39.47 -6.69 0.24
C THR A 11 -40.68 -6.53 -0.60
N LYS A 12 -41.70 -7.41 -0.40
CA LYS A 12 -43.05 -7.21 -0.93
C LYS A 12 -43.97 -6.89 0.22
N VAL A 13 -44.84 -5.94 0.00
CA VAL A 13 -45.92 -5.58 0.91
C VAL A 13 -47.27 -5.73 0.17
N ASN A 14 -48.17 -6.53 0.71
CA ASN A 14 -49.45 -6.85 0.11
C ASN A 14 -49.31 -7.34 -1.36
N GLY A 15 -48.27 -8.19 -1.60
CA GLY A 15 -47.96 -8.74 -2.92
C GLY A 15 -47.22 -7.80 -3.88
N LYS A 16 -47.01 -6.52 -3.54
CA LYS A 16 -46.31 -5.53 -4.38
C LYS A 16 -44.88 -5.33 -3.90
N LEU A 17 -43.92 -5.27 -4.82
CA LEU A 17 -42.50 -4.97 -4.51
C LEU A 17 -42.39 -3.51 -4.05
N VAL A 18 -41.75 -3.31 -2.90
CA VAL A 18 -41.52 -1.98 -2.30
C VAL A 18 -40.04 -1.78 -1.98
N PRO A 19 -39.58 -0.53 -1.92
CA PRO A 19 -38.23 -0.23 -1.50
C PRO A 19 -38.01 -0.53 -0.01
N LEU A 20 -36.72 -0.73 0.41
CA LEU A 20 -36.41 -1.08 1.79
C LEU A 20 -36.70 0.03 2.82
N ASN A 21 -36.86 1.26 2.38
CA ASN A 21 -37.26 2.41 3.20
C ASN A 21 -38.77 2.62 3.29
N TYR A 22 -39.59 1.66 2.77
CA TYR A 22 -41.02 1.72 2.87
C TYR A 22 -41.52 1.68 4.32
N ILE A 23 -42.44 2.54 4.68
CA ILE A 23 -43.03 2.61 6.02
C ILE A 23 -44.21 1.67 6.07
N LEU A 24 -44.16 0.66 6.91
CA LEU A 24 -45.18 -0.34 7.10
C LEU A 24 -46.36 0.23 7.91
N ASN A 25 -47.56 -0.16 7.53
CA ASN A 25 -48.79 0.14 8.26
C ASN A 25 -49.30 -1.11 9.01
N SER A 26 -50.12 -0.88 10.02
CA SER A 26 -50.78 -1.99 10.73
C SER A 26 -51.68 -2.76 9.77
N GLY A 27 -51.50 -4.09 9.75
CA GLY A 27 -52.26 -4.98 8.85
C GLY A 27 -51.55 -5.33 7.54
N ASP A 28 -50.36 -4.72 7.25
CA ASP A 28 -49.59 -5.07 6.07
C ASP A 28 -49.02 -6.49 6.16
N GLN A 29 -49.20 -7.25 5.08
CA GLN A 29 -48.58 -8.56 4.88
C GLN A 29 -47.21 -8.36 4.23
N VAL A 30 -46.13 -8.73 4.95
CA VAL A 30 -44.75 -8.50 4.51
C VAL A 30 -44.07 -9.81 4.13
N GLU A 31 -43.53 -9.86 2.91
CA GLU A 31 -42.71 -10.96 2.40
C GLU A 31 -41.27 -10.45 2.20
N ILE A 32 -40.27 -11.07 2.86
CA ILE A 32 -38.86 -10.70 2.76
C ILE A 32 -38.19 -11.61 1.75
N ILE A 33 -37.66 -11.04 0.68
CA ILE A 33 -36.88 -11.75 -0.33
C ILE A 33 -35.41 -11.72 0.11
N THR A 34 -34.80 -12.88 0.29
CA THR A 34 -33.40 -13.02 0.74
C THR A 34 -32.52 -13.58 -0.36
N SER A 35 -31.22 -13.26 -0.29
CA SER A 35 -30.18 -13.85 -1.12
C SER A 35 -28.93 -14.15 -0.27
N GLN A 36 -28.28 -15.29 -0.54
CA GLN A 36 -27.06 -15.69 0.20
C GLN A 36 -25.88 -14.72 -0.05
N ASN A 37 -25.84 -14.11 -1.24
CA ASN A 37 -24.75 -13.19 -1.63
C ASN A 37 -25.04 -11.74 -1.24
N GLN A 38 -26.25 -11.46 -0.70
CA GLN A 38 -26.59 -10.10 -0.28
C GLN A 38 -25.88 -9.73 1.00
N LYS A 39 -25.34 -8.52 1.02
CA LYS A 39 -24.71 -7.89 2.18
C LYS A 39 -25.33 -6.52 2.41
N PRO A 40 -25.44 -6.08 3.68
CA PRO A 40 -25.94 -4.75 3.97
C PRO A 40 -24.99 -3.67 3.42
N THR A 41 -25.53 -2.54 3.03
CA THR A 41 -24.80 -1.35 2.62
C THR A 41 -24.83 -0.29 3.74
N ILE A 42 -23.96 0.71 3.64
CA ILE A 42 -23.91 1.82 4.60
C ILE A 42 -25.25 2.55 4.64
N GLN A 43 -25.91 2.71 3.49
CA GLN A 43 -27.21 3.37 3.37
C GLN A 43 -28.33 2.73 4.22
N TRP A 44 -28.18 1.43 4.57
CA TRP A 44 -29.16 0.78 5.44
C TRP A 44 -29.17 1.36 6.85
N LEU A 45 -28.08 1.99 7.28
CA LEU A 45 -28.02 2.65 8.59
C LEU A 45 -28.98 3.84 8.71
N ASP A 46 -29.36 4.44 7.57
CA ASP A 46 -30.29 5.57 7.50
C ASP A 46 -31.75 5.13 7.67
N TYR A 47 -32.06 3.90 7.23
CA TYR A 47 -33.41 3.36 7.31
C TYR A 47 -33.71 2.65 8.63
N VAL A 48 -32.67 2.15 9.29
CA VAL A 48 -32.82 1.34 10.49
C VAL A 48 -32.91 2.20 11.73
N THR A 49 -33.99 1.99 12.51
CA THR A 49 -34.27 2.76 13.73
C THR A 49 -33.66 2.14 14.98
N THR A 50 -33.65 0.79 15.11
CA THR A 50 -33.23 0.12 16.33
C THR A 50 -31.71 0.03 16.47
N ALA A 51 -31.19 0.30 17.68
CA ALA A 51 -29.77 0.19 17.99
C ALA A 51 -29.18 -1.21 17.69
N ARG A 52 -29.98 -2.27 17.98
CA ARG A 52 -29.56 -3.66 17.72
C ARG A 52 -29.31 -3.93 16.24
N ALA A 53 -30.20 -3.45 15.37
CA ALA A 53 -30.03 -3.62 13.93
C ALA A 53 -28.87 -2.77 13.39
N LYS A 54 -28.73 -1.52 13.87
CA LYS A 54 -27.58 -0.65 13.51
C LYS A 54 -26.25 -1.32 13.86
N ASN A 55 -26.13 -1.87 15.07
CA ASN A 55 -24.92 -2.56 15.50
C ASN A 55 -24.64 -3.83 14.66
N LYS A 56 -25.68 -4.61 14.34
CA LYS A 56 -25.50 -5.81 13.49
C LYS A 56 -25.01 -5.43 12.07
N ILE A 57 -25.59 -4.41 11.47
CA ILE A 57 -25.14 -3.91 10.16
C ILE A 57 -23.70 -3.42 10.22
N LYS A 58 -23.33 -2.59 11.21
CA LYS A 58 -21.95 -2.11 11.40
C LYS A 58 -20.96 -3.26 11.54
N ASN A 59 -21.29 -4.29 12.32
CA ASN A 59 -20.42 -5.44 12.48
C ASN A 59 -20.18 -6.18 11.16
N VAL A 60 -21.24 -6.43 10.38
CA VAL A 60 -21.10 -7.08 9.06
C VAL A 60 -20.30 -6.23 8.07
N LEU A 61 -20.50 -4.91 8.08
CA LEU A 61 -19.69 -4.00 7.26
C LEU A 61 -18.22 -4.03 7.66
N ASN A 62 -17.91 -4.00 8.96
CA ASN A 62 -16.54 -4.08 9.46
C ASN A 62 -15.87 -5.44 9.15
N GLU A 63 -16.61 -6.55 9.25
CA GLU A 63 -16.13 -7.86 8.84
C GLU A 63 -15.79 -7.92 7.35
N ASN A 64 -16.61 -7.30 6.51
CA ASN A 64 -16.33 -7.20 5.07
C ASN A 64 -15.09 -6.36 4.78
N ILE A 65 -14.93 -5.20 5.47
CA ILE A 65 -13.74 -4.35 5.35
C ILE A 65 -12.49 -5.13 5.74
N LYS A 66 -12.54 -5.90 6.83
CA LYS A 66 -11.41 -6.74 7.26
C LYS A 66 -11.04 -7.80 6.23
N LYS A 67 -12.03 -8.55 5.71
CA LYS A 67 -11.79 -9.56 4.66
C LYS A 67 -11.15 -8.97 3.41
N ILE A 68 -11.73 -7.87 2.88
CA ILE A 68 -11.16 -7.17 1.73
C ILE A 68 -9.77 -6.62 2.06
N GLY A 69 -9.53 -6.20 3.30
CA GLY A 69 -8.22 -5.76 3.78
C GLY A 69 -7.19 -6.89 3.79
N GLU A 70 -7.56 -8.11 4.19
CA GLU A 70 -6.69 -9.28 4.15
C GLU A 70 -6.28 -9.61 2.71
N ASP A 71 -7.25 -9.67 1.79
CA ASP A 71 -7.00 -9.86 0.36
C ASP A 71 -6.12 -8.72 -0.20
N GLY A 72 -6.40 -7.48 0.20
CA GLY A 72 -5.63 -6.30 -0.19
C GLY A 72 -4.18 -6.33 0.32
N ARG A 73 -3.93 -6.87 1.51
CA ARG A 73 -2.58 -7.06 2.05
C ARG A 73 -1.78 -8.05 1.19
N GLU A 74 -2.39 -9.14 0.76
CA GLU A 74 -1.73 -10.10 -0.14
C GLU A 74 -1.41 -9.48 -1.50
N ILE A 75 -2.38 -8.74 -2.08
CA ILE A 75 -2.21 -8.02 -3.33
C ILE A 75 -1.08 -7.01 -3.21
N LEU A 76 -1.05 -6.22 -2.14
CA LEU A 76 0.00 -5.23 -1.89
C LEU A 76 1.36 -5.88 -1.74
N THR A 77 1.46 -6.98 -0.98
CA THR A 77 2.70 -7.74 -0.81
C THR A 77 3.26 -8.18 -2.16
N ARG A 78 2.42 -8.73 -3.02
CA ARG A 78 2.80 -9.16 -4.37
C ARG A 78 3.27 -8.00 -5.23
N LYS A 79 2.53 -6.87 -5.25
CA LYS A 79 2.87 -5.67 -6.01
C LYS A 79 4.19 -5.05 -5.55
N LEU A 80 4.41 -4.93 -4.24
CA LEU A 80 5.65 -4.38 -3.68
C LEU A 80 6.86 -5.29 -3.94
N ARG A 81 6.68 -6.60 -3.95
CA ARG A 81 7.75 -7.55 -4.30
C ARG A 81 8.25 -7.31 -5.72
N HIS A 82 7.38 -7.02 -6.68
CA HIS A 82 7.79 -6.64 -8.05
C HIS A 82 8.60 -5.32 -8.08
N LEU A 83 8.37 -4.44 -7.12
CA LEU A 83 9.11 -3.19 -6.96
C LEU A 83 10.37 -3.33 -6.08
N LYS A 84 10.73 -4.57 -5.68
CA LYS A 84 11.86 -4.89 -4.79
C LYS A 84 11.75 -4.22 -3.41
N ILE A 85 10.53 -3.99 -2.94
CA ILE A 85 10.23 -3.44 -1.62
C ILE A 85 9.62 -4.54 -0.75
N THR A 86 10.18 -4.75 0.44
CA THR A 86 9.62 -5.67 1.43
C THR A 86 8.50 -4.99 2.21
N LEU A 87 7.41 -5.73 2.44
CA LEU A 87 6.30 -5.26 3.26
C LEU A 87 6.63 -5.48 4.74
N ASN A 88 7.13 -4.46 5.40
CA ASN A 88 7.38 -4.40 6.84
C ASN A 88 6.61 -3.21 7.44
N GLU A 89 6.60 -3.13 8.75
CA GLU A 89 5.83 -2.12 9.48
C GLU A 89 6.22 -0.69 9.10
N THR A 90 7.51 -0.45 8.89
CA THR A 90 8.02 0.84 8.42
C THR A 90 7.49 1.21 7.04
N SER A 91 7.52 0.27 6.06
CA SER A 91 7.00 0.53 4.71
C SER A 91 5.48 0.68 4.69
N ILE A 92 4.73 0.00 5.58
CA ILE A 92 3.30 0.21 5.75
C ILE A 92 3.02 1.63 6.24
N ASN A 93 3.72 2.09 7.27
CA ASN A 93 3.56 3.44 7.82
C ASN A 93 3.94 4.52 6.80
N GLU A 94 5.00 4.30 6.03
CA GLU A 94 5.38 5.19 4.93
C GLU A 94 4.30 5.27 3.85
N LEU A 95 3.70 4.14 3.45
CA LEU A 95 2.60 4.10 2.49
C LEU A 95 1.35 4.77 3.02
N VAL A 96 0.99 4.56 4.29
CA VAL A 96 -0.14 5.22 4.95
C VAL A 96 0.05 6.74 4.91
N ASN A 97 1.26 7.23 5.21
CA ASN A 97 1.59 8.65 5.15
C ASN A 97 1.59 9.18 3.70
N PHE A 98 2.15 8.42 2.76
CA PHE A 98 2.20 8.80 1.34
C PHE A 98 0.81 8.97 0.75
N PHE A 99 -0.11 8.04 1.05
CA PHE A 99 -1.50 8.11 0.59
C PHE A 99 -2.41 8.95 1.52
N LYS A 100 -1.85 9.58 2.56
CA LYS A 100 -2.59 10.39 3.56
C LYS A 100 -3.78 9.63 4.17
N LEU A 101 -3.57 8.38 4.53
CA LEU A 101 -4.56 7.51 5.14
C LEU A 101 -4.45 7.55 6.66
N GLN A 102 -5.50 7.12 7.36
CA GLN A 102 -5.51 7.12 8.83
C GLN A 102 -4.98 5.81 9.43
N THR A 103 -5.24 4.70 8.75
CA THR A 103 -4.89 3.36 9.26
C THR A 103 -4.31 2.46 8.18
N SER A 104 -3.54 1.47 8.62
CA SER A 104 -3.05 0.40 7.74
C SER A 104 -4.18 -0.44 7.14
N LEU A 105 -5.28 -0.61 7.88
CA LEU A 105 -6.46 -1.32 7.38
C LEU A 105 -7.10 -0.58 6.20
N ASP A 106 -7.18 0.76 6.26
CA ASP A 106 -7.70 1.58 5.17
C ASP A 106 -6.81 1.45 3.91
N LEU A 107 -5.49 1.41 4.10
CA LEU A 107 -4.55 1.14 3.00
C LEU A 107 -4.84 -0.21 2.33
N PHE A 108 -4.93 -1.27 3.12
CA PHE A 108 -5.19 -2.61 2.58
C PHE A 108 -6.58 -2.71 1.93
N TYR A 109 -7.58 -2.12 2.54
CA TYR A 109 -8.94 -2.06 1.98
C TYR A 109 -8.94 -1.36 0.61
N ARG A 110 -8.29 -0.20 0.49
CA ARG A 110 -8.21 0.54 -0.78
C ARG A 110 -7.45 -0.21 -1.86
N VAL A 111 -6.41 -0.94 -1.48
CA VAL A 111 -5.70 -1.84 -2.42
C VAL A 111 -6.61 -2.99 -2.83
N GLY A 112 -7.38 -3.57 -1.90
CA GLY A 112 -8.29 -4.68 -2.15
C GLY A 112 -9.43 -4.33 -3.10
N ILE A 113 -10.00 -3.13 -2.99
CA ILE A 113 -11.02 -2.63 -3.92
C ILE A 113 -10.46 -2.04 -5.22
N GLY A 114 -9.12 -2.00 -5.38
CA GLY A 114 -8.47 -1.46 -6.56
C GLY A 114 -8.40 0.07 -6.64
N ALA A 115 -8.70 0.79 -5.55
CA ALA A 115 -8.62 2.24 -5.50
C ALA A 115 -7.19 2.80 -5.55
N ILE A 116 -6.19 1.96 -5.22
CA ILE A 116 -4.77 2.29 -5.37
C ILE A 116 -4.22 1.58 -6.59
N GLU A 117 -3.85 2.37 -7.59
CA GLU A 117 -3.33 1.90 -8.85
C GLU A 117 -1.85 1.51 -8.79
N ASN A 118 -1.42 0.69 -9.75
CA ASN A 118 -0.02 0.27 -9.86
C ASN A 118 0.92 1.45 -10.11
N GLN A 119 0.45 2.49 -10.82
CA GLN A 119 1.25 3.67 -11.09
C GLN A 119 1.61 4.41 -9.80
N GLN A 120 0.65 4.62 -8.91
CA GLN A 120 0.85 5.27 -7.62
C GLN A 120 1.85 4.52 -6.72
N LEU A 121 1.87 3.19 -6.79
CA LEU A 121 2.86 2.38 -6.09
C LEU A 121 4.26 2.51 -6.70
N ARG A 122 4.37 2.67 -8.03
CA ARG A 122 5.64 2.97 -8.71
C ARG A 122 6.17 4.35 -8.33
N ASP A 123 5.29 5.34 -8.23
CA ASP A 123 5.64 6.71 -7.83
C ASP A 123 6.19 6.73 -6.39
N TYR A 124 5.56 5.97 -5.49
CA TYR A 124 6.09 5.75 -4.14
C TYR A 124 7.48 5.08 -4.16
N ALA A 125 7.67 4.03 -4.96
CA ALA A 125 8.95 3.35 -5.09
C ALA A 125 10.05 4.28 -5.63
N ALA A 126 9.74 5.10 -6.61
CA ALA A 126 10.65 6.10 -7.17
C ALA A 126 11.04 7.16 -6.13
N GLN A 127 10.08 7.67 -5.35
CA GLN A 127 10.38 8.60 -4.25
C GLN A 127 11.30 7.98 -3.20
N LYS A 128 11.03 6.73 -2.81
CA LYS A 128 11.85 6.00 -1.84
C LYS A 128 13.29 5.82 -2.32
N SER A 129 13.50 5.47 -3.60
CA SER A 129 14.82 5.32 -4.19
C SER A 129 15.57 6.65 -4.25
N ASN A 130 14.92 7.74 -4.62
CA ASN A 130 15.52 9.08 -4.68
C ASN A 130 15.93 9.60 -3.28
N THR A 131 15.16 9.29 -2.26
CA THR A 131 15.48 9.65 -0.87
C THR A 131 16.75 8.95 -0.40
N LEU A 132 16.93 7.67 -0.71
CA LEU A 132 18.15 6.92 -0.40
C LEU A 132 19.37 7.49 -1.13
N VAL A 133 19.25 7.76 -2.43
CA VAL A 133 20.34 8.36 -3.23
C VAL A 133 20.73 9.74 -2.68
N ASN A 134 19.78 10.57 -2.29
CA ASN A 134 20.05 11.87 -1.68
C ASN A 134 20.70 11.75 -0.29
N PHE A 135 20.33 10.75 0.49
CA PHE A 135 20.98 10.48 1.78
C PHE A 135 22.45 10.09 1.60
N PHE A 136 22.76 9.19 0.65
CA PHE A 136 24.15 8.81 0.33
C PHE A 136 24.95 10.00 -0.21
N LYS A 137 24.38 10.83 -1.08
CA LYS A 137 25.04 12.05 -1.57
C LYS A 137 25.34 13.06 -0.45
N LYS A 138 24.48 13.14 0.58
CA LYS A 138 24.67 14.05 1.72
C LYS A 138 25.72 13.53 2.70
N THR A 139 25.87 12.22 2.83
CA THR A 139 26.87 11.60 3.71
C THR A 139 28.29 11.72 3.12
N ILE A 140 28.43 11.62 1.79
CA ILE A 140 29.72 11.75 1.10
C ILE A 140 30.24 13.22 1.12
N LYS A 141 29.34 14.22 1.27
CA LYS A 141 29.74 15.63 1.36
C LYS A 141 30.18 16.11 2.75
N ARG A 142 30.17 15.24 3.78
CA ARG A 142 30.64 15.56 5.13
C ARG A 142 31.97 14.87 5.46
N SER A 143 33.02 15.17 4.70
CA SER A 143 34.36 15.04 5.16
C SER A 143 34.86 16.47 5.44
N PRO A 144 35.21 16.84 6.68
CA PRO A 144 35.80 18.13 6.94
C PRO A 144 37.24 18.10 6.40
N SER A 145 37.54 18.96 5.47
CA SER A 145 38.93 19.28 5.11
C SER A 145 39.48 20.14 6.22
N THR A 146 40.52 19.66 6.88
CA THR A 146 41.45 20.50 7.64
C THR A 146 42.78 20.56 6.92
N ASN A 147 43.13 21.82 6.62
CA ASN A 147 44.45 22.43 6.50
C ASN A 147 45.36 22.16 5.30
N ASP A 148 45.47 23.25 4.55
CA ASP A 148 46.67 23.87 3.99
C ASP A 148 47.96 23.06 3.96
N GLU A 149 48.42 22.81 2.74
CA GLU A 149 49.77 23.22 2.33
C GLU A 149 49.87 23.15 0.81
N LYS A 150 50.35 24.27 0.25
CA LYS A 150 50.75 24.43 -1.15
C LYS A 150 52.00 23.58 -1.38
N VAL A 151 52.04 22.76 -2.42
CA VAL A 151 53.23 22.52 -3.23
C VAL A 151 52.87 21.82 -4.56
N HIS A 152 53.27 22.49 -5.63
CA HIS A 152 53.71 22.08 -6.98
C HIS A 152 53.06 20.88 -7.73
N LYS A 153 52.73 21.25 -8.98
CA LYS A 153 52.48 20.41 -10.17
C LYS A 153 53.52 19.29 -10.31
N ASN A 154 53.05 18.12 -10.68
CA ASN A 154 53.44 17.40 -11.91
C ASN A 154 52.65 16.10 -12.05
N ASP A 155 52.07 15.97 -13.19
CA ASP A 155 51.84 14.87 -14.11
C ASP A 155 51.69 13.41 -13.60
N ASP A 156 50.61 12.83 -14.17
CA ASP A 156 50.51 11.46 -14.66
C ASP A 156 50.71 10.28 -13.68
N ASN A 157 49.61 9.80 -13.20
CA ASN A 157 49.19 8.41 -13.11
C ASN A 157 48.07 8.24 -12.10
N LYS A 158 46.80 8.44 -12.51
CA LYS A 158 45.66 7.97 -11.71
C LYS A 158 45.62 6.46 -11.78
N LYS A 159 46.33 5.79 -10.82
CA LYS A 159 46.11 4.40 -10.48
C LYS A 159 44.71 4.33 -9.85
N PHE A 160 43.79 3.69 -10.53
CA PHE A 160 42.53 3.30 -9.94
C PHE A 160 42.78 2.11 -9.02
N ASP A 161 42.62 2.29 -7.70
CA ASP A 161 42.66 1.20 -6.74
C ASP A 161 41.42 0.34 -6.89
N LEU A 162 41.60 -0.82 -7.49
CA LEU A 162 40.57 -1.86 -7.58
C LEU A 162 40.58 -2.63 -6.24
N LEU A 163 39.55 -2.39 -5.43
CA LEU A 163 39.36 -3.16 -4.18
C LEU A 163 38.78 -4.54 -4.53
N VAL A 164 39.65 -5.55 -4.55
CA VAL A 164 39.24 -6.95 -4.66
C VAL A 164 39.32 -7.57 -3.26
N PHE A 165 38.18 -7.98 -2.74
CA PHE A 165 38.06 -8.62 -1.44
C PHE A 165 38.82 -9.97 -1.44
N GLY A 166 39.87 -10.12 -0.61
CA GLY A 166 40.46 -11.39 -0.26
C GLY A 166 41.79 -11.79 -0.91
N THR A 167 42.44 -10.90 -1.68
CA THR A 167 43.78 -11.19 -2.26
C THR A 167 44.72 -10.00 -2.14
N GLU A 168 45.98 -10.28 -1.83
CA GLU A 168 47.03 -9.25 -1.78
C GLU A 168 47.20 -8.60 -3.16
N GLN A 169 47.18 -7.27 -3.20
CA GLN A 169 47.13 -6.41 -4.40
C GLN A 169 48.36 -6.55 -5.35
N SER A 170 49.42 -7.28 -4.97
CA SER A 170 50.68 -7.31 -5.71
C SER A 170 50.80 -8.35 -6.82
N LYS A 171 49.74 -9.16 -7.07
CA LYS A 171 49.81 -10.32 -8.00
C LYS A 171 48.76 -10.42 -9.09
N LEU A 172 47.94 -9.40 -9.30
CA LEU A 172 46.91 -9.46 -10.34
C LEU A 172 47.30 -8.61 -11.56
N GLU A 173 47.70 -9.24 -12.63
CA GLU A 173 47.79 -8.61 -13.94
C GLU A 173 46.36 -8.55 -14.52
N TYR A 174 45.82 -7.34 -14.71
CA TYR A 174 44.52 -7.13 -15.35
C TYR A 174 44.64 -6.25 -16.56
N LYS A 175 43.91 -6.60 -17.60
CA LYS A 175 43.80 -5.81 -18.82
C LYS A 175 42.37 -5.29 -18.95
N LEU A 176 42.21 -3.99 -18.94
CA LEU A 176 40.90 -3.35 -19.14
C LEU A 176 40.46 -3.53 -20.61
N SER A 177 39.22 -3.96 -20.80
CA SER A 177 38.59 -4.02 -22.12
C SER A 177 38.31 -2.61 -22.64
N PRO A 178 38.39 -2.35 -23.95
CA PRO A 178 38.14 -1.01 -24.53
C PRO A 178 36.75 -0.43 -24.24
N CYS A 179 35.79 -1.29 -23.90
CA CYS A 179 34.44 -0.88 -23.52
C CYS A 179 34.32 -0.37 -22.07
N CYS A 180 35.37 -0.53 -21.25
CA CYS A 180 35.39 -0.16 -19.83
C CYS A 180 36.29 1.06 -19.54
N ASN A 181 36.62 1.86 -20.59
CA ASN A 181 37.36 3.09 -20.37
C ASN A 181 36.48 4.12 -19.65
N PRO A 182 36.75 4.46 -18.38
CA PRO A 182 36.04 5.54 -17.71
C PRO A 182 36.45 6.85 -18.37
N ILE A 183 35.47 7.63 -18.78
CA ILE A 183 35.65 8.99 -19.25
C ILE A 183 36.19 9.83 -18.09
N PRO A 184 37.21 10.66 -18.28
CA PRO A 184 37.84 11.49 -17.24
C PRO A 184 36.88 12.50 -16.61
#